data_e840e4d7c9111e583a9d674c28a98b3a
#
_entry.id   e840e4d7c9111e583a9d674c28a98b3a
#
_cell.length_a   1.000
_cell.length_b   1.000
_cell.length_c   1.000
_cell.angle_alpha   90.00
_cell.angle_beta   90.00
_cell.angle_gamma   90.00
#
_symmetry.space_group_name_H-M   'P 1'
#
loop_
_entity.id
_entity.type
_entity.pdbx_description
1 polymer ?
#
loop_
_entity_poly.entity_id
_entity_poly.type
_entity_poly.pdbx_seq_one_letter_code
_entity_poly.pdbx_strand_id
1 'polypeptide(L)'
;MRWRAVQLVGVELVYLLRLLVLARILLPEAFGLIAIAVTSVGILMSVSEVGMVQALVQAPHATREQYDGAWTVGLLRAAVVTVALIAAAPVIAHLFDVADATPIIQALAFRPLIDAAASIGVARLTKELHFRRLAMMQLPAAVVDLLVAVTLAGSLGVWAIVAGTLSGALTSTLASYAVARHVPRLSFRFADLLPLIRYGRWILITGIVALAGTTLTQLIISRSLGAAALGVYFLALKVAFLPSTAASAVVGAVAFPIFAQLRGEPERTSAAFRQLLAGLLLVLIPVYAMVFVLAPSLEMALGAKWAATSPIIRIIAVSCVIGVFGELLVQLMLGQGRSDAAFRLELVQTGTLVVVAWPLISAFGVAGAALAWLVGNLAAAIGGLHWLRRRVQLREAVDFGLTACAAAAAAGAGFAAAGIWQAWPGMAGLFAAGICGAAAAVAIVLLLAHLFKLRLDAVIAWMRARAERGPA
;
A
#
# COMPACT_ATOMS: atom_id res chain seq x y z
N MET A 1 11.94 -11.16 -12.98
CA MET A 1 12.15 -9.97 -12.14
C MET A 1 11.84 -8.65 -12.85
N ARG A 2 12.44 -8.30 -13.99
CA ARG A 2 12.22 -7.02 -14.69
C ARG A 2 10.74 -6.70 -14.96
N TRP A 3 9.95 -7.64 -15.47
CA TRP A 3 8.54 -7.44 -15.77
C TRP A 3 7.67 -7.23 -14.54
N ARG A 4 8.04 -7.78 -13.37
CA ARG A 4 7.32 -7.50 -12.11
C ARG A 4 7.52 -6.04 -11.67
N ALA A 5 8.74 -5.52 -11.79
CA ALA A 5 9.02 -4.12 -11.51
C ALA A 5 8.26 -3.19 -12.47
N VAL A 6 8.26 -3.50 -13.78
CA VAL A 6 7.49 -2.73 -14.79
C VAL A 6 6.00 -2.76 -14.47
N GLN A 7 5.45 -3.90 -14.09
CA GLN A 7 4.04 -4.02 -13.70
C GLN A 7 3.72 -3.15 -12.49
N LEU A 8 4.44 -3.31 -11.38
CA LEU A 8 4.15 -2.59 -10.14
C LEU A 8 4.41 -1.09 -10.28
N VAL A 9 5.62 -0.71 -10.70
CA VAL A 9 6.02 0.70 -10.80
C VAL A 9 5.24 1.40 -11.90
N GLY A 10 5.03 0.75 -13.06
CA GLY A 10 4.30 1.34 -14.17
C GLY A 10 2.85 1.63 -13.85
N VAL A 11 2.15 0.70 -13.19
CA VAL A 11 0.75 0.90 -12.78
C VAL A 11 0.65 2.01 -11.72
N GLU A 12 1.53 2.01 -10.71
CA GLU A 12 1.54 3.03 -9.68
C GLU A 12 1.87 4.43 -10.22
N LEU A 13 2.77 4.53 -11.20
CA LEU A 13 3.07 5.80 -11.86
C LEU A 13 1.87 6.33 -12.66
N VAL A 14 1.12 5.47 -13.34
CA VAL A 14 -0.10 5.87 -14.06
C VAL A 14 -1.17 6.35 -13.06
N TYR A 15 -1.35 5.66 -11.93
CA TYR A 15 -2.29 6.09 -10.90
C TYR A 15 -1.85 7.39 -10.20
N LEU A 16 -0.55 7.59 -9.97
CA LEU A 16 -0.02 8.85 -9.45
C LEU A 16 -0.26 10.00 -10.44
N LEU A 17 0.03 9.78 -11.73
CA LEU A 17 -0.24 10.76 -12.79
C LEU A 17 -1.73 11.12 -12.82
N ARG A 18 -2.62 10.11 -12.82
CA ARG A 18 -4.06 10.32 -12.74
C ARG A 18 -4.45 11.17 -11.53
N LEU A 19 -3.94 10.82 -10.35
CA LEU A 19 -4.22 11.51 -9.09
C LEU A 19 -3.84 12.98 -9.18
N LEU A 20 -2.63 13.29 -9.67
CA LEU A 20 -2.11 14.66 -9.77
C LEU A 20 -2.83 15.49 -10.84
N VAL A 21 -3.13 14.89 -11.99
CA VAL A 21 -3.88 15.58 -13.05
C VAL A 21 -5.31 15.90 -12.57
N LEU A 22 -5.99 14.94 -11.95
CA LEU A 22 -7.34 15.16 -11.41
C LEU A 22 -7.34 16.16 -10.26
N ALA A 23 -6.33 16.15 -9.38
CA ALA A 23 -6.21 17.12 -8.30
C ALA A 23 -6.03 18.56 -8.84
N ARG A 24 -5.43 18.74 -10.02
CA ARG A 24 -5.36 20.06 -10.69
C ARG A 24 -6.73 20.54 -11.16
N ILE A 25 -7.59 19.65 -11.65
CA ILE A 25 -8.89 19.97 -12.26
C ILE A 25 -9.97 20.05 -11.17
N LEU A 26 -10.08 19.03 -10.31
CA LEU A 26 -11.16 18.86 -9.35
C LEU A 26 -10.88 19.55 -8.02
N LEU A 27 -11.94 19.78 -7.26
CA LEU A 27 -11.88 20.35 -5.91
C LEU A 27 -11.59 19.27 -4.86
N PRO A 28 -11.07 19.65 -3.67
CA PRO A 28 -10.80 18.69 -2.59
C PRO A 28 -12.03 17.88 -2.14
N GLU A 29 -13.22 18.44 -2.20
CA GLU A 29 -14.48 17.77 -1.84
C GLU A 29 -14.71 16.51 -2.67
N ALA A 30 -14.40 16.54 -3.97
CA ALA A 30 -14.51 15.37 -4.86
C ALA A 30 -13.61 14.22 -4.39
N PHE A 31 -12.41 14.53 -3.90
CA PHE A 31 -11.49 13.55 -3.33
C PHE A 31 -11.97 13.04 -1.98
N GLY A 32 -12.65 13.87 -1.19
CA GLY A 32 -13.29 13.47 0.06
C GLY A 32 -14.40 12.44 -0.17
N LEU A 33 -15.27 12.69 -1.14
CA LEU A 33 -16.32 11.75 -1.55
C LEU A 33 -15.73 10.39 -2.01
N ILE A 34 -14.68 10.44 -2.83
CA ILE A 34 -13.98 9.23 -3.27
C ILE A 34 -13.29 8.52 -2.10
N ALA A 35 -12.70 9.24 -1.15
CA ALA A 35 -12.09 8.66 0.04
C ALA A 35 -13.11 7.84 0.84
N ILE A 36 -14.30 8.40 1.10
CA ILE A 36 -15.40 7.70 1.79
C ILE A 36 -15.78 6.43 1.02
N ALA A 37 -16.02 6.55 -0.28
CA ALA A 37 -16.47 5.42 -1.09
C ALA A 37 -15.42 4.31 -1.19
N VAL A 38 -14.15 4.64 -1.45
CA VAL A 38 -13.04 3.67 -1.54
C VAL A 38 -12.82 2.98 -0.19
N THR A 39 -12.89 3.72 0.92
CA THR A 39 -12.75 3.15 2.27
C THR A 39 -13.91 2.20 2.58
N SER A 40 -15.14 2.56 2.23
CA SER A 40 -16.32 1.72 2.43
C SER A 40 -16.22 0.41 1.64
N VAL A 41 -15.83 0.47 0.37
CA VAL A 41 -15.56 -0.71 -0.45
C VAL A 41 -14.44 -1.55 0.18
N GLY A 42 -13.34 -0.92 0.59
CA GLY A 42 -12.19 -1.58 1.21
C GLY A 42 -12.56 -2.36 2.48
N ILE A 43 -13.39 -1.79 3.36
CA ILE A 43 -13.85 -2.44 4.59
C ILE A 43 -14.62 -3.73 4.27
N LEU A 44 -15.68 -3.63 3.43
CA LEU A 44 -16.49 -4.79 3.12
C LEU A 44 -15.72 -5.86 2.35
N MET A 45 -14.82 -5.46 1.46
CA MET A 45 -13.92 -6.39 0.78
C MET A 45 -13.02 -7.12 1.78
N SER A 46 -12.39 -6.42 2.71
CA SER A 46 -11.49 -7.02 3.70
C SER A 46 -12.21 -7.92 4.68
N VAL A 47 -13.40 -7.52 5.17
CA VAL A 47 -14.23 -8.36 6.06
C VAL A 47 -14.72 -9.63 5.36
N SER A 48 -14.97 -9.56 4.07
CA SER A 48 -15.45 -10.70 3.28
C SER A 48 -14.32 -11.56 2.68
N GLU A 49 -13.06 -11.12 2.74
CA GLU A 49 -11.92 -11.83 2.12
C GLU A 49 -11.66 -13.18 2.79
N VAL A 50 -11.73 -14.25 2.02
CA VAL A 50 -11.55 -15.63 2.51
C VAL A 50 -10.18 -16.20 2.12
N GLY A 51 -9.35 -15.44 1.41
CA GLY A 51 -8.00 -15.86 1.02
C GLY A 51 -7.95 -17.01 0.02
N MET A 52 -9.03 -17.24 -0.74
CA MET A 52 -9.10 -18.39 -1.67
C MET A 52 -8.11 -18.30 -2.82
N VAL A 53 -7.89 -17.10 -3.37
CA VAL A 53 -6.90 -16.90 -4.44
C VAL A 53 -5.50 -17.19 -3.94
N GLN A 54 -5.15 -16.73 -2.73
CA GLN A 54 -3.88 -17.00 -2.07
C GLN A 54 -3.68 -18.49 -1.84
N ALA A 55 -4.73 -19.18 -1.40
CA ALA A 55 -4.71 -20.62 -1.17
C ALA A 55 -4.52 -21.41 -2.46
N LEU A 56 -5.17 -21.01 -3.58
CA LEU A 56 -4.96 -21.61 -4.89
C LEU A 56 -3.52 -21.43 -5.41
N VAL A 57 -2.93 -20.26 -5.17
CA VAL A 57 -1.53 -20.00 -5.55
C VAL A 57 -0.58 -20.90 -4.76
N GLN A 58 -0.87 -21.17 -3.48
CA GLN A 58 -0.04 -22.02 -2.60
C GLN A 58 -0.27 -23.53 -2.84
N ALA A 59 -1.44 -23.94 -3.31
CA ALA A 59 -1.76 -25.35 -3.55
C ALA A 59 -0.80 -25.96 -4.61
N PRO A 60 -0.08 -27.06 -4.33
CA PRO A 60 0.85 -27.66 -5.30
C PRO A 60 0.15 -28.07 -6.60
N HIS A 61 -0.99 -28.70 -6.49
CA HIS A 61 -1.80 -29.22 -7.59
C HIS A 61 -3.25 -28.78 -7.43
N ALA A 62 -3.58 -27.58 -7.96
CA ALA A 62 -4.97 -27.14 -7.99
C ALA A 62 -5.66 -27.67 -9.25
N THR A 63 -6.78 -28.34 -9.07
CA THR A 63 -7.60 -28.88 -10.18
C THR A 63 -8.40 -27.75 -10.85
N ARG A 64 -8.84 -28.00 -12.09
CA ARG A 64 -9.71 -27.05 -12.80
C ARG A 64 -10.99 -26.77 -12.01
N GLU A 65 -11.56 -27.78 -11.38
CA GLU A 65 -12.78 -27.69 -10.58
C GLU A 65 -12.59 -26.78 -9.36
N GLN A 66 -11.40 -26.82 -8.72
CA GLN A 66 -11.06 -25.91 -7.62
C GLN A 66 -10.92 -24.46 -8.09
N TYR A 67 -10.35 -24.21 -9.28
CA TYR A 67 -10.34 -22.88 -9.88
C TYR A 67 -11.75 -22.38 -10.18
N ASP A 68 -12.59 -23.19 -10.81
CA ASP A 68 -13.97 -22.84 -11.17
C ASP A 68 -14.82 -22.61 -9.91
N GLY A 69 -14.67 -23.45 -8.87
CA GLY A 69 -15.34 -23.29 -7.58
C GLY A 69 -14.92 -22.01 -6.85
N ALA A 70 -13.62 -21.71 -6.81
CA ALA A 70 -13.11 -20.49 -6.19
C ALA A 70 -13.59 -19.22 -6.91
N TRP A 71 -13.69 -19.26 -8.24
CA TRP A 71 -14.27 -18.18 -9.02
C TRP A 71 -15.76 -17.97 -8.70
N THR A 72 -16.53 -19.06 -8.64
CA THR A 72 -17.96 -19.03 -8.32
C THR A 72 -18.20 -18.41 -6.94
N VAL A 73 -17.46 -18.87 -5.92
CA VAL A 73 -17.55 -18.32 -4.56
C VAL A 73 -17.10 -16.85 -4.51
N GLY A 74 -16.03 -16.50 -5.25
CA GLY A 74 -15.56 -15.13 -5.37
C GLY A 74 -16.61 -14.21 -5.97
N LEU A 75 -17.29 -14.65 -7.02
CA LEU A 75 -18.37 -13.91 -7.69
C LEU A 75 -19.60 -13.75 -6.78
N LEU A 76 -20.04 -14.83 -6.12
CA LEU A 76 -21.16 -14.78 -5.18
C LEU A 76 -20.86 -13.85 -4.00
N ARG A 77 -19.65 -13.95 -3.42
CA ARG A 77 -19.18 -13.04 -2.38
C ARG A 77 -19.22 -11.60 -2.84
N ALA A 78 -18.70 -11.31 -4.03
CA ALA A 78 -18.69 -9.96 -4.58
C ALA A 78 -20.11 -9.43 -4.83
N ALA A 79 -21.04 -10.27 -5.28
CA ALA A 79 -22.45 -9.90 -5.42
C ALA A 79 -23.07 -9.53 -4.08
N VAL A 80 -22.84 -10.34 -3.03
CA VAL A 80 -23.29 -10.04 -1.66
C VAL A 80 -22.69 -8.73 -1.15
N VAL A 81 -21.39 -8.52 -1.35
CA VAL A 81 -20.70 -7.26 -0.96
C VAL A 81 -21.30 -6.07 -1.72
N THR A 82 -21.54 -6.19 -3.01
CA THR A 82 -22.16 -5.13 -3.82
C THR A 82 -23.56 -4.77 -3.29
N VAL A 83 -24.42 -5.75 -3.05
CA VAL A 83 -25.77 -5.52 -2.51
C VAL A 83 -25.68 -4.89 -1.11
N ALA A 84 -24.81 -5.42 -0.25
CA ALA A 84 -24.60 -4.88 1.09
C ALA A 84 -24.10 -3.43 1.07
N LEU A 85 -23.17 -3.08 0.16
CA LEU A 85 -22.68 -1.71 -0.01
C LEU A 85 -23.77 -0.76 -0.50
N ILE A 86 -24.57 -1.19 -1.49
CA ILE A 86 -25.67 -0.38 -2.01
C ILE A 86 -26.69 -0.11 -0.90
N ALA A 87 -27.04 -1.12 -0.10
CA ALA A 87 -27.99 -0.99 1.00
C ALA A 87 -27.40 -0.15 2.18
N ALA A 88 -26.10 -0.31 2.49
CA ALA A 88 -25.44 0.42 3.56
C ALA A 88 -25.02 1.85 3.17
N ALA A 89 -24.98 2.19 1.88
CA ALA A 89 -24.48 3.49 1.39
C ALA A 89 -25.11 4.70 2.08
N PRO A 90 -26.46 4.81 2.28
CA PRO A 90 -27.04 5.95 2.97
C PRO A 90 -26.62 6.01 4.45
N VAL A 91 -26.50 4.87 5.13
CA VAL A 91 -26.04 4.80 6.52
C VAL A 91 -24.59 5.25 6.64
N ILE A 92 -23.73 4.79 5.73
CA ILE A 92 -22.32 5.18 5.68
C ILE A 92 -22.20 6.68 5.42
N ALA A 93 -22.90 7.21 4.43
CA ALA A 93 -22.92 8.64 4.11
C ALA A 93 -23.35 9.49 5.32
N HIS A 94 -24.38 9.05 6.04
CA HIS A 94 -24.81 9.70 7.29
C HIS A 94 -23.76 9.60 8.40
N LEU A 95 -23.08 8.45 8.54
CA LEU A 95 -21.98 8.30 9.51
C LEU A 95 -20.83 9.29 9.24
N PHE A 96 -20.50 9.54 7.97
CA PHE A 96 -19.48 10.51 7.58
C PHE A 96 -19.98 11.95 7.52
N ASP A 97 -21.27 12.18 7.73
CA ASP A 97 -21.96 13.49 7.62
C ASP A 97 -21.82 14.11 6.22
N VAL A 98 -21.89 13.27 5.16
CA VAL A 98 -21.74 13.67 3.76
C VAL A 98 -22.75 12.93 2.90
N ALA A 99 -23.98 13.49 2.76
CA ALA A 99 -25.08 12.86 2.03
C ALA A 99 -24.74 12.55 0.54
N ASP A 100 -23.96 13.43 -0.11
CA ASP A 100 -23.53 13.31 -1.49
C ASP A 100 -22.61 12.09 -1.75
N ALA A 101 -22.08 11.46 -0.69
CA ALA A 101 -21.31 10.23 -0.82
C ALA A 101 -22.17 9.01 -1.19
N THR A 102 -23.48 9.02 -0.88
CA THR A 102 -24.39 7.89 -1.13
C THR A 102 -24.34 7.39 -2.57
N PRO A 103 -24.63 8.21 -3.60
CA PRO A 103 -24.62 7.73 -4.98
C PRO A 103 -23.22 7.30 -5.46
N ILE A 104 -22.16 7.92 -4.93
CA ILE A 104 -20.78 7.57 -5.25
C ILE A 104 -20.42 6.19 -4.68
N ILE A 105 -20.80 5.90 -3.43
CA ILE A 105 -20.63 4.58 -2.80
C ILE A 105 -21.39 3.52 -3.60
N GLN A 106 -22.66 3.81 -3.96
CA GLN A 106 -23.50 2.88 -4.73
C GLN A 106 -22.90 2.55 -6.10
N ALA A 107 -22.35 3.55 -6.80
CA ALA A 107 -21.71 3.34 -8.08
C ALA A 107 -20.40 2.53 -7.94
N LEU A 108 -19.54 2.86 -6.98
CA LEU A 108 -18.30 2.13 -6.75
C LEU A 108 -18.52 0.75 -6.12
N ALA A 109 -19.70 0.47 -5.57
CA ALA A 109 -20.08 -0.86 -5.10
C ALA A 109 -20.06 -1.94 -6.21
N PHE A 110 -20.17 -1.55 -7.48
CA PHE A 110 -20.06 -2.48 -8.61
C PHE A 110 -18.61 -2.91 -8.89
N ARG A 111 -17.61 -2.18 -8.42
CA ARG A 111 -16.21 -2.50 -8.67
C ARG A 111 -15.83 -3.91 -8.20
N PRO A 112 -16.12 -4.34 -6.95
CA PRO A 112 -15.85 -5.71 -6.51
C PRO A 112 -16.46 -6.79 -7.40
N LEU A 113 -17.66 -6.55 -7.93
CA LEU A 113 -18.33 -7.48 -8.83
C LEU A 113 -17.63 -7.57 -10.18
N ILE A 114 -17.22 -6.44 -10.75
CA ILE A 114 -16.44 -6.37 -11.99
C ILE A 114 -15.10 -7.09 -11.82
N ASP A 115 -14.36 -6.81 -10.72
CA ASP A 115 -13.08 -7.44 -10.42
C ASP A 115 -13.22 -8.97 -10.22
N ALA A 116 -14.28 -9.42 -9.52
CA ALA A 116 -14.54 -10.84 -9.30
C ALA A 116 -14.95 -11.59 -10.58
N ALA A 117 -15.55 -10.90 -11.56
CA ALA A 117 -15.85 -11.46 -12.85
C ALA A 117 -14.63 -11.73 -13.72
N ALA A 118 -13.44 -11.28 -13.34
CA ALA A 118 -12.21 -11.56 -14.06
C ALA A 118 -11.88 -13.06 -14.10
N SER A 119 -11.15 -13.48 -15.14
CA SER A 119 -10.74 -14.88 -15.29
C SER A 119 -9.88 -15.34 -14.11
N ILE A 120 -10.29 -16.41 -13.44
CA ILE A 120 -9.51 -17.04 -12.35
C ILE A 120 -8.15 -17.55 -12.82
N GLY A 121 -7.93 -17.69 -14.11
CA GLY A 121 -6.64 -18.04 -14.72
C GLY A 121 -5.53 -17.04 -14.41
N VAL A 122 -5.87 -15.82 -13.97
CA VAL A 122 -4.91 -14.83 -13.44
C VAL A 122 -4.16 -15.37 -12.21
N ALA A 123 -4.82 -16.15 -11.34
CA ALA A 123 -4.18 -16.80 -10.19
C ALA A 123 -3.11 -17.80 -10.65
N ARG A 124 -3.36 -18.53 -11.74
CA ARG A 124 -2.37 -19.44 -12.35
C ARG A 124 -1.18 -18.67 -12.94
N LEU A 125 -1.42 -17.56 -13.64
CA LEU A 125 -0.34 -16.72 -14.16
C LEU A 125 0.54 -16.14 -13.05
N THR A 126 -0.07 -15.81 -11.90
CA THR A 126 0.66 -15.33 -10.71
C THR A 126 1.51 -16.45 -10.11
N LYS A 127 0.97 -17.67 -9.99
CA LYS A 127 1.69 -18.85 -9.52
C LYS A 127 2.88 -19.21 -10.42
N GLU A 128 2.68 -19.13 -11.74
CA GLU A 128 3.69 -19.41 -12.76
C GLU A 128 4.65 -18.24 -13.02
N LEU A 129 4.51 -17.13 -12.26
CA LEU A 129 5.34 -15.90 -12.33
C LEU A 129 5.35 -15.24 -13.72
N HIS A 130 4.27 -15.36 -14.49
CA HIS A 130 4.12 -14.76 -15.82
C HIS A 130 3.84 -13.26 -15.76
N PHE A 131 4.71 -12.48 -15.11
CA PHE A 131 4.51 -11.04 -14.87
C PHE A 131 4.34 -10.20 -16.13
N ARG A 132 4.90 -10.60 -17.28
CA ARG A 132 4.68 -9.91 -18.55
C ARG A 132 3.21 -9.92 -18.93
N ARG A 133 2.54 -11.07 -18.81
CA ARG A 133 1.10 -11.19 -19.11
C ARG A 133 0.25 -10.37 -18.13
N LEU A 134 0.60 -10.37 -16.85
CA LEU A 134 -0.06 -9.55 -15.85
C LEU A 134 0.10 -8.05 -16.13
N ALA A 135 1.29 -7.61 -16.56
CA ALA A 135 1.53 -6.23 -16.96
C ALA A 135 0.69 -5.84 -18.20
N MET A 136 0.57 -6.73 -19.19
CA MET A 136 -0.26 -6.51 -20.38
C MET A 136 -1.76 -6.40 -20.08
N MET A 137 -2.22 -6.91 -18.94
CA MET A 137 -3.59 -6.75 -18.46
C MET A 137 -3.76 -5.44 -17.67
N GLN A 138 -2.86 -5.16 -16.73
CA GLN A 138 -3.03 -4.07 -15.74
C GLN A 138 -2.63 -2.70 -16.29
N LEU A 139 -1.57 -2.58 -17.11
CA LEU A 139 -1.14 -1.30 -17.64
C LEU A 139 -2.17 -0.66 -18.58
N PRO A 140 -2.76 -1.37 -19.56
CA PRO A 140 -3.83 -0.79 -20.38
C PRO A 140 -5.05 -0.39 -19.55
N ALA A 141 -5.41 -1.19 -18.53
CA ALA A 141 -6.51 -0.88 -17.63
C ALA A 141 -6.27 0.43 -16.85
N ALA A 142 -5.06 0.63 -16.32
CA ALA A 142 -4.68 1.87 -15.65
C ALA A 142 -4.67 3.08 -16.60
N VAL A 143 -4.23 2.88 -17.86
CA VAL A 143 -4.26 3.93 -18.88
C VAL A 143 -5.69 4.29 -19.26
N VAL A 144 -6.58 3.32 -19.44
CA VAL A 144 -8.01 3.58 -19.72
C VAL A 144 -8.66 4.33 -18.55
N ASP A 145 -8.41 3.90 -17.31
CA ASP A 145 -8.87 4.62 -16.11
C ASP A 145 -8.40 6.09 -16.12
N LEU A 146 -7.10 6.33 -16.37
CA LEU A 146 -6.54 7.67 -16.46
C LEU A 146 -7.23 8.49 -17.56
N LEU A 147 -7.32 7.95 -18.78
CA LEU A 147 -7.88 8.67 -19.94
C LEU A 147 -9.35 9.01 -19.73
N VAL A 148 -10.17 8.04 -19.29
CA VAL A 148 -11.60 8.27 -19.03
C VAL A 148 -11.78 9.30 -17.92
N ALA A 149 -11.05 9.16 -16.80
CA ALA A 149 -11.17 10.09 -15.69
C ALA A 149 -10.75 11.51 -16.08
N VAL A 150 -9.64 11.68 -16.81
CA VAL A 150 -9.15 13.01 -17.19
C VAL A 150 -10.05 13.67 -18.25
N THR A 151 -10.50 12.94 -19.27
CA THR A 151 -11.36 13.50 -20.32
C THR A 151 -12.72 13.94 -19.80
N LEU A 152 -13.27 13.24 -18.81
CA LEU A 152 -14.56 13.54 -18.22
C LEU A 152 -14.50 14.47 -17.00
N ALA A 153 -13.30 14.79 -16.49
CA ALA A 153 -13.14 15.56 -15.24
C ALA A 153 -13.79 16.95 -15.29
N GLY A 154 -13.68 17.63 -16.42
CA GLY A 154 -14.24 18.97 -16.60
C GLY A 154 -15.77 19.02 -16.68
N SER A 155 -16.42 17.96 -17.13
CA SER A 155 -17.89 17.89 -17.33
C SER A 155 -18.61 17.15 -16.20
N LEU A 156 -18.01 16.09 -15.64
CA LEU A 156 -18.67 15.22 -14.67
C LEU A 156 -18.13 15.35 -13.23
N GLY A 157 -17.10 16.16 -13.00
CA GLY A 157 -16.55 16.34 -11.65
C GLY A 157 -16.12 15.02 -11.00
N VAL A 158 -16.64 14.73 -9.80
CA VAL A 158 -16.34 13.49 -9.05
C VAL A 158 -16.72 12.21 -9.82
N TRP A 159 -17.78 12.25 -10.62
CA TRP A 159 -18.23 11.13 -11.43
C TRP A 159 -17.22 10.68 -12.48
N ALA A 160 -16.32 11.58 -12.90
CA ALA A 160 -15.22 11.22 -13.78
C ALA A 160 -14.26 10.22 -13.14
N ILE A 161 -14.00 10.36 -11.82
CA ILE A 161 -13.18 9.40 -11.06
C ILE A 161 -13.89 8.04 -10.98
N VAL A 162 -15.20 8.03 -10.75
CA VAL A 162 -16.02 6.81 -10.72
C VAL A 162 -15.99 6.11 -12.09
N ALA A 163 -16.28 6.87 -13.16
CA ALA A 163 -16.27 6.35 -14.53
C ALA A 163 -14.91 5.77 -14.92
N GLY A 164 -13.82 6.49 -14.63
CA GLY A 164 -12.45 6.01 -14.85
C GLY A 164 -12.18 4.71 -14.11
N THR A 165 -12.48 4.68 -12.80
CA THR A 165 -12.26 3.50 -11.96
C THR A 165 -13.03 2.26 -12.45
N LEU A 166 -14.30 2.42 -12.83
CA LEU A 166 -15.11 1.32 -13.32
C LEU A 166 -14.69 0.86 -14.74
N SER A 167 -14.34 1.79 -15.62
CA SER A 167 -13.85 1.47 -16.96
C SER A 167 -12.48 0.78 -16.93
N GLY A 168 -11.59 1.19 -16.03
CA GLY A 168 -10.33 0.52 -15.77
C GLY A 168 -10.53 -0.91 -15.25
N ALA A 169 -11.42 -1.10 -14.26
CA ALA A 169 -11.78 -2.42 -13.74
C ALA A 169 -12.36 -3.31 -14.85
N LEU A 170 -13.28 -2.80 -15.65
CA LEU A 170 -13.86 -3.53 -16.78
C LEU A 170 -12.80 -3.91 -17.82
N THR A 171 -11.91 -2.98 -18.17
CA THR A 171 -10.79 -3.24 -19.09
C THR A 171 -9.88 -4.34 -18.55
N SER A 172 -9.52 -4.30 -17.26
CA SER A 172 -8.74 -5.34 -16.60
C SER A 172 -9.43 -6.70 -16.66
N THR A 173 -10.73 -6.73 -16.36
CA THR A 173 -11.54 -7.94 -16.39
C THR A 173 -11.61 -8.54 -17.80
N LEU A 174 -11.90 -7.74 -18.82
CA LEU A 174 -11.93 -8.20 -20.21
C LEU A 174 -10.54 -8.69 -20.68
N ALA A 175 -9.47 -7.93 -20.38
CA ALA A 175 -8.12 -8.32 -20.72
C ALA A 175 -7.70 -9.63 -20.03
N SER A 176 -8.23 -9.94 -18.84
CA SER A 176 -7.93 -11.17 -18.12
C SER A 176 -8.27 -12.43 -18.92
N TYR A 177 -9.38 -12.41 -19.65
CA TYR A 177 -9.80 -13.54 -20.51
C TYR A 177 -8.88 -13.72 -21.72
N ALA A 178 -8.42 -12.61 -22.30
CA ALA A 178 -7.49 -12.67 -23.44
C ALA A 178 -6.11 -13.19 -23.03
N VAL A 179 -5.64 -12.76 -21.85
CA VAL A 179 -4.28 -13.05 -21.36
C VAL A 179 -4.19 -14.42 -20.68
N ALA A 180 -5.18 -14.78 -19.84
CA ALA A 180 -5.17 -16.04 -19.09
C ALA A 180 -5.76 -17.21 -19.88
N ARG A 181 -6.54 -16.94 -20.95
CA ARG A 181 -7.15 -17.96 -21.82
C ARG A 181 -7.91 -19.04 -21.06
N HIS A 182 -8.49 -18.68 -19.92
CA HIS A 182 -9.31 -19.56 -19.10
C HIS A 182 -10.69 -18.95 -18.94
N VAL A 183 -11.71 -19.67 -19.38
CA VAL A 183 -13.11 -19.30 -19.15
C VAL A 183 -13.61 -20.14 -17.98
N PRO A 184 -13.87 -19.50 -16.81
CA PRO A 184 -14.37 -20.21 -15.65
C PRO A 184 -15.81 -20.69 -15.88
N ARG A 185 -16.18 -21.79 -15.22
CA ARG A 185 -17.54 -22.33 -15.21
C ARG A 185 -18.11 -22.24 -13.81
N LEU A 186 -19.40 -22.01 -13.69
CA LEU A 186 -20.09 -22.06 -12.41
C LEU A 186 -19.96 -23.48 -11.82
N SER A 187 -19.40 -23.55 -10.61
CA SER A 187 -19.24 -24.80 -9.87
C SER A 187 -19.64 -24.58 -8.42
N PHE A 188 -20.61 -25.37 -7.95
CA PHE A 188 -21.18 -25.28 -6.61
C PHE A 188 -20.65 -26.39 -5.67
N ARG A 189 -19.50 -26.99 -5.99
CA ARG A 189 -18.86 -28.02 -5.15
C ARG A 189 -18.02 -27.36 -4.04
N PHE A 190 -18.70 -26.89 -2.98
CA PHE A 190 -18.07 -26.14 -1.89
C PHE A 190 -17.27 -27.02 -0.93
N ALA A 191 -17.52 -28.34 -0.89
CA ALA A 191 -16.83 -29.25 0.03
C ALA A 191 -15.31 -29.23 -0.13
N ASP A 192 -14.82 -29.09 -1.37
CA ASP A 192 -13.39 -29.09 -1.70
C ASP A 192 -12.68 -27.76 -1.32
N LEU A 193 -13.44 -26.73 -0.94
CA LEU A 193 -12.95 -25.39 -0.61
C LEU A 193 -12.84 -25.16 0.90
N LEU A 194 -13.46 -26.00 1.73
CA LEU A 194 -13.51 -25.85 3.19
C LEU A 194 -12.11 -25.74 3.86
N PRO A 195 -11.10 -26.52 3.45
CA PRO A 195 -9.74 -26.40 3.99
C PRO A 195 -9.10 -25.04 3.71
N LEU A 196 -9.43 -24.41 2.56
CA LEU A 196 -8.90 -23.13 2.12
C LEU A 196 -9.46 -21.96 2.96
N ILE A 197 -10.72 -22.06 3.37
CA ILE A 197 -11.42 -21.04 4.19
C ILE A 197 -10.84 -20.96 5.60
N ARG A 198 -10.45 -22.10 6.18
CA ARG A 198 -9.98 -22.20 7.58
C ARG A 198 -8.64 -21.50 7.82
N TYR A 199 -7.84 -21.30 6.76
CA TYR A 199 -6.54 -20.62 6.82
C TYR A 199 -6.67 -19.09 6.96
N GLY A 200 -7.71 -18.48 6.34
CA GLY A 200 -7.85 -17.02 6.20
C GLY A 200 -8.27 -16.26 7.47
N ARG A 201 -8.80 -16.91 8.51
CA ARG A 201 -9.45 -16.22 9.66
C ARG A 201 -8.55 -15.24 10.43
N TRP A 202 -7.27 -15.56 10.61
CA TRP A 202 -6.32 -14.71 11.33
C TRP A 202 -5.88 -13.49 10.51
N ILE A 203 -5.77 -13.66 9.20
CA ILE A 203 -5.48 -12.56 8.25
C ILE A 203 -6.64 -11.56 8.29
N LEU A 204 -7.89 -12.06 8.35
CA LEU A 204 -9.10 -11.23 8.47
C LEU A 204 -9.07 -10.32 9.70
N ILE A 205 -8.79 -10.87 10.88
CA ILE A 205 -8.83 -10.12 12.14
C ILE A 205 -7.80 -8.98 12.12
N THR A 206 -6.58 -9.26 11.67
CA THR A 206 -5.52 -8.24 11.57
C THR A 206 -5.89 -7.16 10.57
N GLY A 207 -6.44 -7.54 9.39
CA GLY A 207 -6.91 -6.60 8.38
C GLY A 207 -8.06 -5.69 8.86
N ILE A 208 -9.00 -6.23 9.64
CA ILE A 208 -10.11 -5.46 10.22
C ILE A 208 -9.58 -4.40 11.21
N VAL A 209 -8.62 -4.75 12.06
CA VAL A 209 -8.03 -3.82 13.02
C VAL A 209 -7.32 -2.67 12.32
N ALA A 210 -6.48 -2.97 11.33
CA ALA A 210 -5.77 -1.95 10.56
C ALA A 210 -6.73 -1.00 9.81
N LEU A 211 -7.78 -1.54 9.20
CA LEU A 211 -8.82 -0.76 8.53
C LEU A 211 -9.66 0.07 9.50
N ALA A 212 -9.96 -0.44 10.69
CA ALA A 212 -10.69 0.31 11.69
C ALA A 212 -9.96 1.60 12.08
N GLY A 213 -8.63 1.55 12.26
CA GLY A 213 -7.82 2.73 12.57
C GLY A 213 -7.89 3.82 11.49
N THR A 214 -7.68 3.42 10.24
CA THR A 214 -7.79 4.34 9.09
C THR A 214 -9.20 4.90 8.92
N THR A 215 -10.21 4.06 9.03
CA THR A 215 -11.62 4.45 8.88
C THR A 215 -12.07 5.41 9.96
N LEU A 216 -11.74 5.13 11.23
CA LEU A 216 -12.07 6.01 12.34
C LEU A 216 -11.40 7.37 12.21
N THR A 217 -10.13 7.41 11.78
CA THR A 217 -9.43 8.67 11.51
C THR A 217 -10.14 9.48 10.41
N GLN A 218 -10.53 8.84 9.31
CA GLN A 218 -11.24 9.48 8.21
C GLN A 218 -12.64 9.95 8.65
N LEU A 219 -13.33 9.18 9.47
CA LEU A 219 -14.63 9.53 10.05
C LEU A 219 -14.52 10.77 10.92
N ILE A 220 -13.51 10.84 11.79
CA ILE A 220 -13.24 12.00 12.63
C ILE A 220 -12.99 13.25 11.78
N ILE A 221 -12.14 13.14 10.74
CA ILE A 221 -11.84 14.27 9.83
C ILE A 221 -13.12 14.73 9.13
N SER A 222 -13.89 13.80 8.55
CA SER A 222 -15.10 14.15 7.81
C SER A 222 -16.11 14.87 8.67
N ARG A 223 -16.37 14.37 9.89
CA ARG A 223 -17.36 14.96 10.80
C ARG A 223 -16.92 16.28 11.41
N SER A 224 -15.63 16.44 11.71
CA SER A 224 -15.14 17.66 12.39
C SER A 224 -14.72 18.76 11.43
N LEU A 225 -14.24 18.41 10.23
CA LEU A 225 -13.61 19.34 9.31
C LEU A 225 -14.22 19.32 7.89
N GLY A 226 -15.15 18.36 7.64
CA GLY A 226 -15.87 18.24 6.37
C GLY A 226 -15.15 17.45 5.28
N ALA A 227 -15.86 17.23 4.16
CA ALA A 227 -15.40 16.42 3.04
C ALA A 227 -14.16 16.99 2.34
N ALA A 228 -14.03 18.32 2.23
CA ALA A 228 -12.86 18.97 1.65
C ALA A 228 -11.57 18.63 2.42
N ALA A 229 -11.61 18.71 3.74
CA ALA A 229 -10.49 18.36 4.60
C ALA A 229 -10.11 16.89 4.47
N LEU A 230 -11.11 16.00 4.38
CA LEU A 230 -10.88 14.58 4.09
C LEU A 230 -10.23 14.36 2.73
N GLY A 231 -10.62 15.13 1.70
CA GLY A 231 -10.01 15.09 0.37
C GLY A 231 -8.54 15.50 0.35
N VAL A 232 -8.20 16.57 1.08
CA VAL A 232 -6.81 17.01 1.29
C VAL A 232 -5.99 15.92 1.98
N TYR A 233 -6.53 15.32 3.04
CA TYR A 233 -5.90 14.22 3.76
C TYR A 233 -5.70 13.00 2.87
N PHE A 234 -6.71 12.61 2.10
CA PHE A 234 -6.65 11.47 1.18
C PHE A 234 -5.57 11.64 0.10
N LEU A 235 -5.50 12.83 -0.53
CA LEU A 235 -4.46 13.13 -1.51
C LEU A 235 -3.06 13.05 -0.89
N ALA A 236 -2.90 13.69 0.28
CA ALA A 236 -1.62 13.70 0.98
C ALA A 236 -1.15 12.28 1.35
N LEU A 237 -2.05 11.43 1.84
CA LEU A 237 -1.75 10.02 2.14
C LEU A 237 -1.35 9.25 0.88
N LYS A 238 -2.10 9.40 -0.24
CA LYS A 238 -1.80 8.69 -1.49
C LYS A 238 -0.42 9.03 -2.03
N VAL A 239 -0.01 10.29 -1.94
CA VAL A 239 1.33 10.72 -2.36
C VAL A 239 2.39 10.21 -1.37
N ALA A 240 2.16 10.40 -0.07
CA ALA A 240 3.17 10.07 0.94
C ALA A 240 3.41 8.57 1.10
N PHE A 241 2.38 7.72 0.97
CA PHE A 241 2.54 6.26 1.10
C PHE A 241 3.08 5.56 -0.16
N LEU A 242 3.19 6.25 -1.29
CA LEU A 242 3.66 5.63 -2.54
C LEU A 242 5.00 4.90 -2.41
N PRO A 243 6.06 5.49 -1.79
CA PRO A 243 7.32 4.76 -1.59
C PRO A 243 7.18 3.57 -0.64
N SER A 244 6.34 3.67 0.41
CA SER A 244 6.10 2.58 1.36
C SER A 244 5.43 1.39 0.69
N THR A 245 4.45 1.60 -0.19
CA THR A 245 3.76 0.47 -0.87
C THR A 245 4.73 -0.37 -1.68
N ALA A 246 5.69 0.26 -2.37
CA ALA A 246 6.74 -0.44 -3.09
C ALA A 246 7.70 -1.19 -2.14
N ALA A 247 8.07 -0.57 -1.03
CA ALA A 247 8.93 -1.18 -0.02
C ALA A 247 8.27 -2.39 0.65
N SER A 248 7.00 -2.26 1.06
CA SER A 248 6.22 -3.33 1.70
C SER A 248 6.10 -4.57 0.81
N ALA A 249 5.93 -4.39 -0.50
CA ALA A 249 5.92 -5.50 -1.45
C ALA A 249 7.25 -6.28 -1.47
N VAL A 250 8.38 -5.59 -1.34
CA VAL A 250 9.71 -6.21 -1.26
C VAL A 250 9.92 -6.86 0.10
N VAL A 251 9.58 -6.17 1.18
CA VAL A 251 9.70 -6.66 2.56
C VAL A 251 8.91 -7.94 2.76
N GLY A 252 7.64 -7.97 2.36
CA GLY A 252 6.80 -9.17 2.46
C GLY A 252 7.34 -10.35 1.66
N ALA A 253 7.88 -10.10 0.46
CA ALA A 253 8.41 -11.16 -0.41
C ALA A 253 9.75 -11.74 0.07
N VAL A 254 10.57 -10.96 0.79
CA VAL A 254 11.95 -11.33 1.14
C VAL A 254 12.10 -11.59 2.64
N ALA A 255 11.59 -10.71 3.51
CA ALA A 255 11.84 -10.78 4.94
C ALA A 255 11.15 -11.96 5.61
N PHE A 256 9.86 -12.20 5.30
CA PHE A 256 9.12 -13.32 5.89
C PHE A 256 9.78 -14.69 5.65
N PRO A 257 10.14 -15.09 4.40
CA PRO A 257 10.82 -16.37 4.16
C PRO A 257 12.18 -16.48 4.87
N ILE A 258 12.96 -15.39 4.90
CA ILE A 258 14.26 -15.37 5.59
C ILE A 258 14.07 -15.66 7.08
N PHE A 259 13.17 -14.94 7.75
CA PHE A 259 12.93 -15.12 9.17
C PHE A 259 12.31 -16.49 9.52
N ALA A 260 11.50 -17.05 8.61
CA ALA A 260 10.95 -18.38 8.78
C ALA A 260 12.04 -19.47 8.72
N GLN A 261 13.03 -19.31 7.82
CA GLN A 261 14.16 -20.24 7.69
C GLN A 261 15.15 -20.16 8.87
N LEU A 262 15.29 -18.98 9.48
CA LEU A 262 16.18 -18.72 10.62
C LEU A 262 15.53 -19.02 11.98
N ARG A 263 14.37 -19.69 11.97
CA ARG A 263 13.67 -20.07 13.22
C ARG A 263 14.54 -20.95 14.09
N GLY A 264 14.76 -20.54 15.33
CA GLY A 264 15.64 -21.24 16.29
C GLY A 264 17.10 -20.78 16.27
N GLU A 265 17.48 -19.83 15.40
CA GLU A 265 18.84 -19.29 15.29
C GLU A 265 18.85 -17.78 15.66
N PRO A 266 18.86 -17.40 16.96
CA PRO A 266 18.64 -16.01 17.37
C PRO A 266 19.73 -15.04 16.90
N GLU A 267 20.99 -15.46 16.87
CA GLU A 267 22.11 -14.60 16.42
C GLU A 267 22.00 -14.27 14.92
N ARG A 268 21.70 -15.29 14.08
CA ARG A 268 21.54 -15.11 12.64
C ARG A 268 20.26 -14.33 12.33
N THR A 269 19.19 -14.56 13.07
CA THR A 269 17.96 -13.77 12.98
C THR A 269 18.22 -12.29 13.27
N SER A 270 19.00 -12.00 14.33
CA SER A 270 19.40 -10.64 14.69
C SER A 270 20.23 -9.98 13.58
N ALA A 271 21.22 -10.70 13.04
CA ALA A 271 22.05 -10.22 11.95
C ALA A 271 21.24 -9.92 10.68
N ALA A 272 20.34 -10.82 10.30
CA ALA A 272 19.46 -10.66 9.15
C ALA A 272 18.50 -9.47 9.33
N PHE A 273 17.91 -9.30 10.53
CA PHE A 273 17.04 -8.17 10.84
C PHE A 273 17.79 -6.82 10.68
N ARG A 274 19.00 -6.70 11.25
CA ARG A 274 19.81 -5.50 11.13
C ARG A 274 20.17 -5.18 9.68
N GLN A 275 20.60 -6.18 8.92
CA GLN A 275 20.97 -6.00 7.51
C GLN A 275 19.78 -5.57 6.65
N LEU A 276 18.61 -6.21 6.83
CA LEU A 276 17.40 -5.85 6.11
C LEU A 276 16.93 -4.44 6.49
N LEU A 277 16.94 -4.10 7.79
CA LEU A 277 16.56 -2.77 8.27
C LEU A 277 17.51 -1.69 7.71
N ALA A 278 18.82 -1.91 7.79
CA ALA A 278 19.81 -0.98 7.25
C ALA A 278 19.64 -0.79 5.73
N GLY A 279 19.43 -1.87 4.99
CA GLY A 279 19.19 -1.82 3.55
C GLY A 279 17.89 -1.05 3.18
N LEU A 280 16.82 -1.27 3.93
CA LEU A 280 15.56 -0.55 3.74
C LEU A 280 15.70 0.94 4.07
N LEU A 281 16.31 1.29 5.21
CA LEU A 281 16.53 2.68 5.61
C LEU A 281 17.45 3.42 4.64
N LEU A 282 18.50 2.74 4.13
CA LEU A 282 19.40 3.30 3.13
C LEU A 282 18.66 3.75 1.86
N VAL A 283 17.61 3.02 1.45
CA VAL A 283 16.80 3.37 0.28
C VAL A 283 15.70 4.37 0.64
N LEU A 284 14.98 4.14 1.73
CA LEU A 284 13.76 4.88 2.05
C LEU A 284 14.04 6.26 2.64
N ILE A 285 15.11 6.46 3.41
CA ILE A 285 15.44 7.78 3.94
C ILE A 285 15.68 8.80 2.83
N PRO A 286 16.51 8.54 1.79
CA PRO A 286 16.65 9.46 0.66
C PRO A 286 15.35 9.74 -0.07
N VAL A 287 14.55 8.70 -0.32
CA VAL A 287 13.25 8.85 -1.02
C VAL A 287 12.28 9.71 -0.20
N TYR A 288 12.16 9.46 1.09
CA TYR A 288 11.27 10.26 1.95
C TYR A 288 11.79 11.67 2.23
N ALA A 289 13.12 11.87 2.28
CA ALA A 289 13.67 13.23 2.32
C ALA A 289 13.32 14.01 1.05
N MET A 290 13.37 13.39 -0.12
CA MET A 290 12.91 14.00 -1.37
C MET A 290 11.42 14.34 -1.31
N VAL A 291 10.56 13.41 -0.86
CA VAL A 291 9.11 13.66 -0.68
C VAL A 291 8.88 14.83 0.28
N PHE A 292 9.62 14.88 1.39
CA PHE A 292 9.54 15.95 2.39
C PHE A 292 9.92 17.31 1.81
N VAL A 293 11.00 17.39 1.03
CA VAL A 293 11.50 18.65 0.42
C VAL A 293 10.57 19.10 -0.72
N LEU A 294 10.06 18.15 -1.54
CA LEU A 294 9.18 18.47 -2.67
C LEU A 294 7.71 18.72 -2.29
N ALA A 295 7.30 18.47 -1.04
CA ALA A 295 5.91 18.65 -0.61
C ALA A 295 5.35 20.07 -0.88
N PRO A 296 6.08 21.20 -0.64
CA PRO A 296 5.58 22.53 -0.98
C PRO A 296 5.50 22.74 -2.49
N SER A 297 6.42 22.17 -3.27
CA SER A 297 6.40 22.26 -4.74
C SER A 297 5.17 21.58 -5.34
N LEU A 298 4.75 20.45 -4.73
CA LEU A 298 3.51 19.78 -5.10
C LEU A 298 2.29 20.66 -4.83
N GLU A 299 2.24 21.32 -3.69
CA GLU A 299 1.18 22.26 -3.33
C GLU A 299 1.09 23.43 -4.35
N MET A 300 2.23 24.04 -4.68
CA MET A 300 2.29 25.09 -5.70
C MET A 300 1.84 24.60 -7.08
N ALA A 301 2.20 23.36 -7.46
CA ALA A 301 1.82 22.78 -8.75
C ALA A 301 0.32 22.48 -8.83
N LEU A 302 -0.30 22.06 -7.74
CA LEU A 302 -1.73 21.72 -7.68
C LEU A 302 -2.64 22.95 -7.46
N GLY A 303 -2.08 24.02 -6.89
CA GLY A 303 -2.77 25.29 -6.61
C GLY A 303 -3.21 25.44 -5.16
N ALA A 304 -3.58 26.69 -4.79
CA ALA A 304 -3.86 27.10 -3.41
C ALA A 304 -4.94 26.27 -2.68
N LYS A 305 -5.85 25.64 -3.41
CA LYS A 305 -6.88 24.75 -2.85
C LYS A 305 -6.29 23.53 -2.13
N TRP A 306 -5.01 23.22 -2.34
CA TRP A 306 -4.26 22.11 -1.76
C TRP A 306 -3.21 22.56 -0.73
N ALA A 307 -3.26 23.81 -0.26
CA ALA A 307 -2.26 24.39 0.65
C ALA A 307 -2.00 23.57 1.92
N ALA A 308 -3.02 22.90 2.44
CA ALA A 308 -2.87 22.07 3.63
C ALA A 308 -2.24 20.68 3.37
N THR A 309 -1.93 20.28 2.13
CA THR A 309 -1.33 18.96 1.85
C THR A 309 0.14 18.87 2.24
N SER A 310 0.91 19.96 2.07
CA SER A 310 2.35 19.97 2.31
C SER A 310 2.74 19.57 3.75
N PRO A 311 2.18 20.16 4.81
CA PRO A 311 2.51 19.74 6.18
C PRO A 311 2.12 18.30 6.45
N ILE A 312 1.00 17.81 5.90
CA ILE A 312 0.53 16.42 6.07
C ILE A 312 1.54 15.46 5.42
N ILE A 313 1.94 15.71 4.17
CA ILE A 313 2.91 14.88 3.45
C ILE A 313 4.23 14.81 4.23
N ARG A 314 4.71 15.94 4.75
CA ARG A 314 5.95 16.01 5.54
C ARG A 314 5.88 15.16 6.81
N ILE A 315 4.80 15.26 7.57
CA ILE A 315 4.61 14.48 8.80
C ILE A 315 4.50 12.98 8.47
N ILE A 316 3.73 12.61 7.45
CA ILE A 316 3.59 11.21 7.03
C ILE A 316 4.91 10.66 6.46
N ALA A 317 5.71 11.44 5.75
CA ALA A 317 7.03 11.02 5.27
C ALA A 317 7.94 10.59 6.44
N VAL A 318 8.00 11.38 7.52
CA VAL A 318 8.72 11.02 8.74
C VAL A 318 8.12 9.77 9.39
N SER A 319 6.79 9.71 9.48
CA SER A 319 6.06 8.58 10.05
C SER A 319 6.34 7.27 9.30
N CYS A 320 6.43 7.31 7.97
CA CYS A 320 6.73 6.14 7.15
C CYS A 320 8.15 5.61 7.37
N VAL A 321 9.14 6.49 7.53
CA VAL A 321 10.52 6.06 7.85
C VAL A 321 10.56 5.30 9.17
N ILE A 322 9.83 5.78 10.19
CA ILE A 322 9.72 5.10 11.49
C ILE A 322 8.93 3.78 11.34
N GLY A 323 7.87 3.80 10.54
CA GLY A 323 6.99 2.65 10.30
C GLY A 323 7.68 1.45 9.67
N VAL A 324 8.75 1.66 8.89
CA VAL A 324 9.56 0.58 8.29
C VAL A 324 10.11 -0.39 9.35
N PHE A 325 10.52 0.14 10.50
CA PHE A 325 10.96 -0.70 11.62
C PHE A 325 9.84 -1.62 12.13
N GLY A 326 8.65 -1.06 12.35
CA GLY A 326 7.48 -1.82 12.79
C GLY A 326 7.07 -2.89 11.78
N GLU A 327 7.04 -2.54 10.49
CA GLU A 327 6.71 -3.46 9.41
C GLU A 327 7.67 -4.65 9.31
N LEU A 328 8.99 -4.38 9.34
CA LEU A 328 10.00 -5.44 9.32
C LEU A 328 9.89 -6.32 10.58
N LEU A 329 9.56 -5.74 11.73
CA LEU A 329 9.38 -6.48 12.97
C LEU A 329 8.14 -7.39 12.93
N VAL A 330 7.04 -6.95 12.31
CA VAL A 330 5.87 -7.79 12.06
C VAL A 330 6.26 -9.00 11.20
N GLN A 331 7.05 -8.81 10.14
CA GLN A 331 7.53 -9.93 9.32
C GLN A 331 8.42 -10.89 10.10
N LEU A 332 9.25 -10.37 11.00
CA LEU A 332 10.06 -11.19 11.91
C LEU A 332 9.18 -12.02 12.83
N MET A 333 8.18 -11.39 13.48
CA MET A 333 7.26 -12.09 14.40
C MET A 333 6.48 -13.18 13.69
N LEU A 334 5.96 -12.90 12.48
CA LEU A 334 5.24 -13.87 11.67
C LEU A 334 6.15 -15.02 11.22
N GLY A 335 7.36 -14.73 10.73
CA GLY A 335 8.36 -15.75 10.34
C GLY A 335 8.76 -16.66 11.50
N GLN A 336 8.84 -16.12 12.72
CA GLN A 336 9.11 -16.90 13.93
C GLN A 336 7.85 -17.65 14.45
N GLY A 337 6.71 -17.58 13.76
CA GLY A 337 5.46 -18.22 14.13
C GLY A 337 4.74 -17.55 15.32
N ARG A 338 5.00 -16.25 15.55
CA ARG A 338 4.46 -15.47 16.66
C ARG A 338 3.43 -14.45 16.19
N SER A 339 2.38 -14.94 15.56
CA SER A 339 1.27 -14.11 15.11
C SER A 339 0.57 -13.36 16.23
N ASP A 340 0.58 -13.90 17.46
CA ASP A 340 0.09 -13.24 18.67
C ASP A 340 0.85 -11.93 18.99
N ALA A 341 2.18 -11.96 18.84
CA ALA A 341 3.02 -10.78 19.06
C ALA A 341 2.82 -9.73 17.94
N ALA A 342 2.74 -10.17 16.70
CA ALA A 342 2.46 -9.29 15.56
C ALA A 342 1.09 -8.60 15.73
N PHE A 343 0.06 -9.34 16.12
CA PHE A 343 -1.28 -8.80 16.40
C PHE A 343 -1.27 -7.78 17.55
N ARG A 344 -0.54 -8.06 18.66
CA ARG A 344 -0.41 -7.09 19.76
C ARG A 344 0.29 -5.81 19.33
N LEU A 345 1.31 -5.90 18.47
CA LEU A 345 2.00 -4.73 17.95
C LEU A 345 1.06 -3.87 17.10
N GLU A 346 0.26 -4.50 16.25
CA GLU A 346 -0.78 -3.83 15.46
C GLU A 346 -1.82 -3.16 16.34
N LEU A 347 -2.26 -3.82 17.41
CA LEU A 347 -3.18 -3.23 18.40
C LEU A 347 -2.57 -2.02 19.11
N VAL A 348 -1.29 -2.04 19.45
CA VAL A 348 -0.60 -0.89 20.05
C VAL A 348 -0.57 0.28 19.07
N GLN A 349 -0.20 0.02 17.81
CA GLN A 349 -0.15 1.04 16.77
C GLN A 349 -1.52 1.66 16.51
N THR A 350 -2.49 0.83 16.14
CA THR A 350 -3.84 1.25 15.79
C THR A 350 -4.60 1.81 16.98
N GLY A 351 -4.48 1.18 18.15
CA GLY A 351 -5.10 1.66 19.38
C GLY A 351 -4.58 3.02 19.80
N THR A 352 -3.26 3.23 19.75
CA THR A 352 -2.67 4.55 20.01
C THR A 352 -3.16 5.58 19.00
N LEU A 353 -3.11 5.24 17.71
CA LEU A 353 -3.60 6.13 16.64
C LEU A 353 -5.04 6.57 16.90
N VAL A 354 -5.95 5.65 17.19
CA VAL A 354 -7.36 5.95 17.43
C VAL A 354 -7.56 6.84 18.67
N VAL A 355 -6.87 6.52 19.77
CA VAL A 355 -6.98 7.28 21.02
C VAL A 355 -6.51 8.72 20.85
N VAL A 356 -5.39 8.93 20.13
CA VAL A 356 -4.81 10.27 19.97
C VAL A 356 -5.39 11.03 18.76
N ALA A 357 -6.11 10.36 17.85
CA ALA A 357 -6.64 10.98 16.65
C ALA A 357 -7.57 12.15 16.95
N TRP A 358 -8.58 11.95 17.83
CA TRP A 358 -9.53 12.99 18.17
C TRP A 358 -8.85 14.24 18.77
N PRO A 359 -8.07 14.17 19.86
CA PRO A 359 -7.43 15.35 20.44
C PRO A 359 -6.44 16.02 19.49
N LEU A 360 -5.71 15.28 18.67
CA LEU A 360 -4.78 15.89 17.73
C LEU A 360 -5.50 16.55 16.54
N ILE A 361 -6.58 15.96 16.04
CA ILE A 361 -7.38 16.56 14.95
C ILE A 361 -8.08 17.83 15.47
N SER A 362 -8.61 17.83 16.69
CA SER A 362 -9.24 19.01 17.27
C SER A 362 -8.27 20.17 17.51
N ALA A 363 -6.99 19.86 17.83
CA ALA A 363 -5.96 20.86 18.09
C ALA A 363 -5.25 21.38 16.83
N PHE A 364 -4.99 20.48 15.87
CA PHE A 364 -4.12 20.74 14.70
C PHE A 364 -4.84 20.55 13.35
N GLY A 365 -6.16 20.36 13.36
CA GLY A 365 -6.93 20.11 12.14
C GLY A 365 -6.45 18.84 11.42
N VAL A 366 -6.42 18.88 10.09
CA VAL A 366 -6.04 17.73 9.26
C VAL A 366 -4.60 17.25 9.53
N ALA A 367 -3.69 18.16 9.87
CA ALA A 367 -2.31 17.79 10.23
C ALA A 367 -2.26 16.94 11.51
N GLY A 368 -3.24 17.12 12.42
CA GLY A 368 -3.42 16.28 13.61
C GLY A 368 -3.62 14.80 13.29
N ALA A 369 -4.31 14.48 12.20
CA ALA A 369 -4.45 13.09 11.75
C ALA A 369 -3.11 12.48 11.31
N ALA A 370 -2.26 13.27 10.64
CA ALA A 370 -0.91 12.84 10.28
C ALA A 370 -0.02 12.66 11.52
N LEU A 371 -0.17 13.54 12.51
CA LEU A 371 0.51 13.40 13.81
C LEU A 371 0.04 12.15 14.56
N ALA A 372 -1.24 11.79 14.49
CA ALA A 372 -1.75 10.56 15.09
C ALA A 372 -1.10 9.31 14.48
N TRP A 373 -0.88 9.29 13.17
CA TRP A 373 -0.11 8.24 12.49
C TRP A 373 1.34 8.18 13.01
N LEU A 374 1.99 9.32 13.14
CA LEU A 374 3.36 9.41 13.66
C LEU A 374 3.44 8.85 15.09
N VAL A 375 2.51 9.25 15.96
CA VAL A 375 2.46 8.79 17.36
C VAL A 375 2.17 7.28 17.42
N GLY A 376 1.26 6.76 16.58
CA GLY A 376 0.98 5.33 16.47
C GLY A 376 2.21 4.52 16.05
N ASN A 377 2.94 4.98 15.02
CA ASN A 377 4.19 4.35 14.57
C ASN A 377 5.30 4.43 15.63
N LEU A 378 5.42 5.53 16.36
CA LEU A 378 6.36 5.65 17.49
C LEU A 378 6.01 4.68 18.61
N ALA A 379 4.75 4.57 18.98
CA ALA A 379 4.31 3.62 20.01
C ALA A 379 4.59 2.16 19.60
N ALA A 380 4.33 1.81 18.33
CA ALA A 380 4.69 0.50 17.79
C ALA A 380 6.21 0.28 17.78
N ALA A 381 7.00 1.28 17.41
CA ALA A 381 8.46 1.18 17.40
C ALA A 381 9.00 0.96 18.84
N ILE A 382 8.50 1.70 19.83
CA ILE A 382 8.90 1.55 21.24
C ILE A 382 8.49 0.17 21.78
N GLY A 383 7.24 -0.24 21.56
CA GLY A 383 6.73 -1.56 21.95
C GLY A 383 7.50 -2.70 21.28
N GLY A 384 7.78 -2.54 20.00
CA GLY A 384 8.59 -3.47 19.23
C GLY A 384 10.03 -3.57 19.69
N LEU A 385 10.67 -2.45 19.99
CA LEU A 385 12.03 -2.42 20.55
C LEU A 385 12.09 -3.11 21.92
N HIS A 386 11.08 -2.90 22.78
CA HIS A 386 10.99 -3.56 24.08
C HIS A 386 10.84 -5.09 23.91
N TRP A 387 10.02 -5.53 22.96
CA TRP A 387 9.87 -6.96 22.64
C TRP A 387 11.18 -7.55 22.13
N LEU A 388 11.87 -6.81 21.24
CA LEU A 388 13.10 -7.26 20.61
C LEU A 388 14.25 -7.41 21.63
N ARG A 389 14.40 -6.43 22.54
CA ARG A 389 15.42 -6.45 23.62
C ARG A 389 15.29 -7.68 24.55
N ARG A 390 14.08 -8.17 24.77
CA ARG A 390 13.82 -9.32 25.61
C ARG A 390 14.11 -10.68 24.94
N ARG A 391 14.20 -10.72 23.61
CA ARG A 391 14.17 -11.96 22.83
C ARG A 391 15.34 -12.14 21.89
N VAL A 392 15.92 -11.05 21.44
CA VAL A 392 17.01 -11.05 20.47
C VAL A 392 18.13 -10.21 21.10
N GLN A 393 19.31 -10.80 21.26
CA GLN A 393 20.47 -10.08 21.80
C GLN A 393 20.95 -9.04 20.78
N LEU A 394 20.30 -7.89 20.74
CA LEU A 394 20.75 -6.72 20.00
C LEU A 394 21.87 -6.05 20.81
N ARG A 395 23.09 -6.56 20.69
CA ARG A 395 24.24 -6.03 21.42
C ARG A 395 24.84 -4.79 20.75
N GLU A 396 24.49 -4.52 19.49
CA GLU A 396 24.97 -3.35 18.76
C GLU A 396 23.80 -2.67 18.05
N ALA A 397 23.61 -1.41 18.38
CA ALA A 397 22.66 -0.54 17.73
C ALA A 397 22.92 -0.48 16.22
N VAL A 398 21.86 -0.23 15.44
CA VAL A 398 21.92 0.18 14.03
C VAL A 398 23.16 1.06 13.81
N ASP A 399 23.95 0.71 12.80
CA ASP A 399 25.15 1.48 12.49
C ASP A 399 24.77 2.93 12.17
N PHE A 400 24.86 3.79 13.20
CA PHE A 400 24.48 5.20 13.12
C PHE A 400 25.24 5.95 12.03
N GLY A 401 26.46 5.47 11.68
CA GLY A 401 27.25 6.04 10.60
C GLY A 401 26.57 5.86 9.25
N LEU A 402 26.02 4.67 8.98
CA LEU A 402 25.33 4.36 7.72
C LEU A 402 24.03 5.17 7.58
N THR A 403 23.27 5.30 8.68
CA THR A 403 22.03 6.10 8.69
C THR A 403 22.32 7.58 8.57
N ALA A 404 23.41 8.09 9.17
CA ALA A 404 23.83 9.48 9.03
C ALA A 404 24.28 9.79 7.59
N CYS A 405 25.05 8.90 6.94
CA CYS A 405 25.44 9.03 5.53
C CYS A 405 24.21 9.00 4.61
N ALA A 406 23.25 8.10 4.87
CA ALA A 406 22.01 8.03 4.11
C ALA A 406 21.17 9.31 4.27
N ALA A 407 21.10 9.88 5.47
CA ALA A 407 20.42 11.15 5.73
C ALA A 407 21.09 12.33 5.03
N ALA A 408 22.43 12.41 5.06
CA ALA A 408 23.19 13.44 4.35
C ALA A 408 23.02 13.34 2.82
N ALA A 409 23.07 12.12 2.29
CA ALA A 409 22.81 11.84 0.88
C ALA A 409 21.39 12.22 0.46
N ALA A 410 20.42 11.97 1.34
CA ALA A 410 19.02 12.32 1.16
C ALA A 410 18.82 13.85 1.11
N ALA A 411 19.48 14.59 2.00
CA ALA A 411 19.43 16.04 1.98
C ALA A 411 20.01 16.58 0.66
N GLY A 412 21.15 16.04 0.19
CA GLY A 412 21.75 16.42 -1.10
C GLY A 412 20.83 16.16 -2.30
N ALA A 413 20.20 15.00 -2.36
CA ALA A 413 19.25 14.67 -3.43
C ALA A 413 18.01 15.58 -3.38
N GLY A 414 17.51 15.91 -2.19
CA GLY A 414 16.41 16.84 -1.99
C GLY A 414 16.73 18.26 -2.46
N PHE A 415 17.93 18.77 -2.15
CA PHE A 415 18.38 20.07 -2.63
C PHE A 415 18.52 20.10 -4.16
N ALA A 416 19.08 19.05 -4.80
CA ALA A 416 19.17 18.96 -6.24
C ALA A 416 17.78 18.96 -6.91
N ALA A 417 16.84 18.21 -6.35
CA ALA A 417 15.46 18.18 -6.85
C ALA A 417 14.76 19.54 -6.69
N ALA A 418 14.96 20.24 -5.58
CA ALA A 418 14.42 21.59 -5.38
C ALA A 418 15.01 22.60 -6.37
N GLY A 419 16.31 22.51 -6.69
CA GLY A 419 16.96 23.34 -7.70
C GLY A 419 16.36 23.16 -9.09
N ILE A 420 16.09 21.92 -9.50
CA ILE A 420 15.41 21.61 -10.80
C ILE A 420 14.00 22.21 -10.82
N TRP A 421 13.26 22.10 -9.71
CA TRP A 421 11.93 22.70 -9.60
C TRP A 421 11.95 24.23 -9.73
N GLN A 422 12.93 24.90 -9.09
CA GLN A 422 13.08 26.36 -9.20
C GLN A 422 13.39 26.81 -10.62
N ALA A 423 14.14 26.00 -11.38
CA ALA A 423 14.47 26.29 -12.78
C ALA A 423 13.26 26.09 -13.72
N TRP A 424 12.37 25.12 -13.41
CA TRP A 424 11.20 24.78 -14.24
C TRP A 424 9.94 24.62 -13.37
N PRO A 425 9.28 25.70 -12.97
CA PRO A 425 8.06 25.61 -12.16
C PRO A 425 6.88 25.06 -12.98
N GLY A 426 6.12 24.14 -12.39
CA GLY A 426 4.95 23.50 -13.00
C GLY A 426 4.96 21.97 -12.85
N MET A 427 3.92 21.32 -13.38
CA MET A 427 3.79 19.85 -13.28
C MET A 427 4.96 19.13 -13.96
N ALA A 428 5.41 19.58 -15.11
CA ALA A 428 6.55 19.00 -15.82
C ALA A 428 7.84 19.10 -15.01
N GLY A 429 8.11 20.26 -14.40
CA GLY A 429 9.26 20.46 -13.52
C GLY A 429 9.20 19.62 -12.26
N LEU A 430 7.99 19.42 -11.68
CA LEU A 430 7.79 18.53 -10.55
C LEU A 430 8.13 17.07 -10.88
N PHE A 431 7.68 16.58 -12.04
CA PHE A 431 8.03 15.24 -12.51
C PHE A 431 9.54 15.10 -12.79
N ALA A 432 10.13 16.11 -13.47
CA ALA A 432 11.56 16.13 -13.74
C ALA A 432 12.38 16.14 -12.44
N ALA A 433 12.02 16.99 -11.47
CA ALA A 433 12.64 17.06 -10.17
C ALA A 433 12.49 15.74 -9.40
N GLY A 434 11.31 15.11 -9.45
CA GLY A 434 11.04 13.80 -8.86
C GLY A 434 11.90 12.69 -9.46
N ILE A 435 11.98 12.60 -10.78
CA ILE A 435 12.78 11.59 -11.49
C ILE A 435 14.27 11.82 -11.24
N CYS A 436 14.79 13.04 -11.37
CA CYS A 436 16.20 13.34 -11.14
C CYS A 436 16.59 13.15 -9.67
N GLY A 437 15.74 13.57 -8.74
CA GLY A 437 15.96 13.34 -7.31
C GLY A 437 15.97 11.87 -6.94
N ALA A 438 15.04 11.06 -7.50
CA ALA A 438 15.02 9.61 -7.33
C ALA A 438 16.26 8.95 -7.93
N ALA A 439 16.68 9.35 -9.14
CA ALA A 439 17.89 8.83 -9.78
C ALA A 439 19.15 9.17 -8.96
N ALA A 440 19.26 10.41 -8.46
CA ALA A 440 20.33 10.82 -7.58
C ALA A 440 20.34 10.03 -6.27
N ALA A 441 19.19 9.84 -5.63
CA ALA A 441 19.04 9.03 -4.42
C ALA A 441 19.49 7.59 -4.66
N VAL A 442 19.06 6.96 -5.76
CA VAL A 442 19.47 5.61 -6.15
C VAL A 442 20.98 5.53 -6.40
N ALA A 443 21.55 6.50 -7.14
CA ALA A 443 23.00 6.55 -7.40
C ALA A 443 23.81 6.65 -6.11
N ILE A 444 23.37 7.51 -5.17
CA ILE A 444 24.01 7.67 -3.86
C ILE A 444 23.90 6.40 -3.04
N VAL A 445 22.72 5.74 -3.03
CA VAL A 445 22.50 4.46 -2.35
C VAL A 445 23.43 3.38 -2.90
N LEU A 446 23.56 3.28 -4.22
CA LEU A 446 24.46 2.31 -4.87
C LEU A 446 25.92 2.58 -4.53
N LEU A 447 26.34 3.86 -4.52
CA LEU A 447 27.67 4.27 -4.12
C LEU A 447 27.95 3.92 -2.66
N LEU A 448 27.04 4.23 -1.73
CA LEU A 448 27.16 3.89 -0.32
C LEU A 448 27.17 2.38 -0.09
N ALA A 449 26.30 1.63 -0.78
CA ALA A 449 26.29 0.16 -0.73
C ALA A 449 27.63 -0.43 -1.20
N HIS A 450 28.22 0.14 -2.24
CA HIS A 450 29.55 -0.27 -2.73
C HIS A 450 30.66 0.09 -1.75
N LEU A 451 30.69 1.31 -1.23
CA LEU A 451 31.72 1.80 -0.30
C LEU A 451 31.72 1.05 1.03
N PHE A 452 30.55 0.75 1.57
CA PHE A 452 30.41 0.09 2.88
C PHE A 452 30.37 -1.45 2.79
N LYS A 453 30.59 -2.04 1.59
CA LYS A 453 30.57 -3.51 1.38
C LYS A 453 29.35 -4.15 2.07
N LEU A 454 28.17 -3.55 1.87
CA LEU A 454 26.94 -4.18 2.32
C LEU A 454 26.82 -5.55 1.65
N ARG A 455 27.18 -6.62 2.39
CA ARG A 455 27.22 -8.01 1.92
C ARG A 455 25.80 -8.57 1.77
N LEU A 456 24.95 -7.90 1.00
CA LEU A 456 23.73 -8.53 0.50
C LEU A 456 24.07 -9.82 -0.27
N ASP A 457 25.20 -9.83 -0.96
CA ASP A 457 25.72 -11.02 -1.65
C ASP A 457 25.94 -12.20 -0.69
N ALA A 458 26.35 -11.97 0.56
CA ALA A 458 26.54 -13.04 1.54
C ALA A 458 25.20 -13.69 1.96
N VAL A 459 24.13 -12.91 2.08
CA VAL A 459 22.78 -13.41 2.39
C VAL A 459 22.20 -14.14 1.17
N ILE A 460 22.39 -13.59 -0.03
CA ILE A 460 21.91 -14.20 -1.28
C ILE A 460 22.69 -15.48 -1.60
N ALA A 461 24.00 -15.47 -1.43
CA ALA A 461 24.86 -16.66 -1.62
C ALA A 461 24.51 -17.77 -0.61
N TRP A 462 24.25 -17.38 0.64
CA TRP A 462 23.81 -18.33 1.66
C TRP A 462 22.42 -18.94 1.33
N MET A 463 21.46 -18.11 0.87
CA MET A 463 20.14 -18.61 0.44
C MET A 463 20.25 -19.58 -0.74
N ARG A 464 21.13 -19.32 -1.71
CA ARG A 464 21.40 -20.21 -2.85
C ARG A 464 22.02 -21.53 -2.39
N ALA A 465 23.05 -21.47 -1.55
CA ALA A 465 23.73 -22.66 -1.05
C ALA A 465 22.81 -23.57 -0.19
N ARG A 466 21.76 -23.02 0.43
CA ARG A 466 20.80 -23.79 1.20
C ARG A 466 19.65 -24.33 0.34
N ALA A 467 19.24 -23.60 -0.69
CA ALA A 467 18.29 -24.09 -1.69
C ALA A 467 18.84 -25.30 -2.47
N GLU A 468 20.17 -25.37 -2.65
CA GLU A 468 20.86 -26.49 -3.29
C GLU A 468 21.04 -27.72 -2.36
N ARG A 469 20.97 -27.56 -1.04
CA ARG A 469 21.17 -28.67 -0.08
C ARG A 469 19.90 -29.44 0.27
N GLY A 470 18.72 -29.06 -0.21
CA GLY A 470 17.46 -29.76 0.07
C GLY A 470 17.04 -29.74 1.55
N PRO A 471 15.80 -30.08 1.88
CA PRO A 471 15.41 -30.32 3.26
C PRO A 471 16.10 -31.60 3.79
N ALA A 472 16.80 -31.45 4.93
CA ALA A 472 17.32 -32.59 5.70
C ALA A 472 16.18 -33.32 6.39
#